data_93fb02016f301fb4bd1aeb66e9bd92c8
#
_entry.id   93fb02016f301fb4bd1aeb66e9bd92c8
#
_cell.length_a   1.000
_cell.length_b   1.000
_cell.length_c   1.000
_cell.angle_alpha   90.00
_cell.angle_beta   90.00
_cell.angle_gamma   90.00
#
_symmetry.space_group_name_H-M   'P 1'
#
loop_
_entity.id
_entity.type
_entity.pdbx_description
1 polymer ?
#
loop_
_entity_poly.entity_id
_entity_poly.type
_entity_poly.pdbx_seq_one_letter_code
_entity_poly.pdbx_strand_id
1 'polypeptide(L)'
;MHPIERLRYVARATGYPQGAIVAEAARALASFTSDPQGLVTACRRLVSRHPGSAPLVWLCARVLCAGDPRTEIRDVLVELDEDRTSRELAHSLPEDATVVVLGWPELIGEALPRRGDLGVLVIDVLSEGSGLVRRLLEDDCDADDVPLAGLGAAVADADIVLLEAGAIGPAEFLGVSGSRAAAAVARHAGVPVWLVAGVGRTLPERMWQPLRERAIGDDPWDCDDEVVPLDLIDRVIGPKGPQSVADALRRTDCPVAPELFKGDVL
;
A
#
# COMPACT_ATOMS: atom_id res chain seq x y z
N MET A 1 8.03 -0.09 26.98
CA MET A 1 6.78 0.65 26.65
C MET A 1 5.60 -0.27 26.92
N HIS A 2 4.57 0.19 27.62
CA HIS A 2 3.39 -0.60 27.95
C HIS A 2 2.61 -0.96 26.67
N PRO A 3 2.01 -2.17 26.53
CA PRO A 3 1.31 -2.60 25.30
C PRO A 3 0.25 -1.62 24.81
N ILE A 4 -0.53 -1.04 25.72
CA ILE A 4 -1.55 -0.03 25.41
C ILE A 4 -0.91 1.26 24.86
N GLU A 5 0.26 1.64 25.33
CA GLU A 5 1.00 2.81 24.82
C GLU A 5 1.55 2.57 23.42
N ARG A 6 2.02 1.34 23.16
CA ARG A 6 2.46 0.92 21.82
C ARG A 6 1.31 0.93 20.82
N LEU A 7 0.13 0.42 21.20
CA LEU A 7 -1.09 0.52 20.38
C LEU A 7 -1.50 1.97 20.11
N ARG A 8 -1.40 2.84 21.13
CA ARG A 8 -1.69 4.28 20.95
C ARG A 8 -0.68 4.96 20.01
N TYR A 9 0.57 4.56 20.07
CA TYR A 9 1.61 5.07 19.16
C TYR A 9 1.30 4.65 17.72
N VAL A 10 1.08 3.36 17.47
CA VAL A 10 0.72 2.85 16.14
C VAL A 10 -0.55 3.52 15.61
N ALA A 11 -1.58 3.66 16.46
CA ALA A 11 -2.85 4.28 16.08
C ALA A 11 -2.74 5.79 15.76
N ARG A 12 -1.61 6.45 16.05
CA ARG A 12 -1.35 7.87 15.76
C ARG A 12 -0.27 8.08 14.72
N ALA A 13 0.37 6.99 14.27
CA ALA A 13 1.43 7.05 13.28
C ALA A 13 0.82 7.38 11.91
N THR A 14 0.97 8.61 11.46
CA THR A 14 0.66 9.06 10.11
C THR A 14 1.97 9.35 9.38
N GLY A 15 2.05 9.08 8.08
CA GLY A 15 3.27 9.32 7.28
C GLY A 15 4.42 8.33 7.53
N TYR A 16 4.17 7.20 8.22
CA TYR A 16 5.15 6.12 8.36
C TYR A 16 4.92 5.02 7.32
N PRO A 17 6.00 4.32 6.88
CA PRO A 17 5.88 3.16 6.00
C PRO A 17 4.86 2.14 6.53
N GLN A 18 3.97 1.65 5.68
CA GLN A 18 2.91 0.72 6.10
C GLN A 18 3.49 -0.56 6.70
N GLY A 19 4.58 -1.09 6.14
CA GLY A 19 5.26 -2.27 6.67
C GLY A 19 5.75 -2.07 8.11
N ALA A 20 6.32 -0.91 8.43
CA ALA A 20 6.76 -0.58 9.79
C ALA A 20 5.57 -0.49 10.77
N ILE A 21 4.47 0.12 10.35
CA ILE A 21 3.24 0.21 11.16
C ILE A 21 2.69 -1.19 11.45
N VAL A 22 2.63 -2.06 10.45
CA VAL A 22 2.14 -3.45 10.60
C VAL A 22 3.05 -4.25 11.54
N ALA A 23 4.37 -4.13 11.42
CA ALA A 23 5.31 -4.80 12.30
C ALA A 23 5.17 -4.34 13.78
N GLU A 24 5.00 -3.05 14.02
CA GLU A 24 4.75 -2.53 15.38
C GLU A 24 3.37 -2.95 15.91
N ALA A 25 2.33 -2.96 15.06
CA ALA A 25 1.01 -3.46 15.42
C ALA A 25 1.06 -4.94 15.82
N ALA A 26 1.74 -5.78 15.05
CA ALA A 26 1.94 -7.20 15.34
C ALA A 26 2.61 -7.43 16.71
N ARG A 27 3.70 -6.68 16.99
CA ARG A 27 4.38 -6.72 18.29
C ARG A 27 3.49 -6.25 19.45
N ALA A 28 2.62 -5.26 19.22
CA ALA A 28 1.67 -4.78 20.23
C ALA A 28 0.58 -5.82 20.50
N LEU A 29 0.02 -6.45 19.44
CA LEU A 29 -1.01 -7.48 19.54
C LEU A 29 -0.52 -8.73 20.28
N ALA A 30 0.76 -9.04 20.23
CA ALA A 30 1.34 -10.18 20.95
C ALA A 30 1.04 -10.18 22.46
N SER A 31 0.81 -8.99 23.05
CA SER A 31 0.47 -8.86 24.47
C SER A 31 -0.99 -9.17 24.80
N PHE A 32 -1.85 -9.31 23.78
CA PHE A 32 -3.29 -9.57 23.93
C PHE A 32 -3.67 -11.01 23.56
N THR A 33 -2.70 -11.85 23.18
CA THR A 33 -2.97 -13.22 22.69
C THR A 33 -3.61 -14.13 23.73
N SER A 34 -3.53 -13.82 25.02
CA SER A 34 -4.21 -14.53 26.11
C SER A 34 -5.57 -13.92 26.50
N ASP A 35 -5.98 -12.82 25.91
CA ASP A 35 -7.26 -12.12 26.13
C ASP A 35 -7.99 -11.97 24.78
N PRO A 36 -8.88 -12.89 24.40
CA PRO A 36 -9.58 -12.85 23.13
C PRO A 36 -10.45 -11.59 22.94
N GLN A 37 -11.06 -11.07 23.98
CA GLN A 37 -11.88 -9.84 23.89
C GLN A 37 -11.01 -8.60 23.71
N GLY A 38 -9.93 -8.51 24.47
CA GLY A 38 -8.94 -7.45 24.34
C GLY A 38 -8.29 -7.48 22.95
N LEU A 39 -7.99 -8.66 22.41
CA LEU A 39 -7.41 -8.83 21.07
C LEU A 39 -8.35 -8.31 19.98
N VAL A 40 -9.63 -8.69 19.98
CA VAL A 40 -10.64 -8.18 19.03
C VAL A 40 -10.74 -6.65 19.11
N THR A 41 -10.82 -6.11 20.33
CA THR A 41 -10.92 -4.67 20.56
C THR A 41 -9.66 -3.92 20.04
N ALA A 42 -8.48 -4.48 20.29
CA ALA A 42 -7.22 -3.92 19.79
C ALA A 42 -7.17 -3.91 18.26
N CYS A 43 -7.53 -5.03 17.61
CA CYS A 43 -7.59 -5.15 16.16
C CYS A 43 -8.57 -4.14 15.52
N ARG A 44 -9.78 -4.01 16.06
CA ARG A 44 -10.76 -3.01 15.60
C ARG A 44 -10.24 -1.58 15.68
N ARG A 45 -9.57 -1.23 16.79
CA ARG A 45 -8.98 0.11 16.95
C ARG A 45 -7.87 0.39 15.95
N LEU A 46 -7.01 -0.60 15.65
CA LEU A 46 -5.98 -0.46 14.62
C LEU A 46 -6.61 -0.21 13.24
N VAL A 47 -7.54 -1.05 12.83
CA VAL A 47 -8.23 -0.95 11.53
C VAL A 47 -9.02 0.37 11.41
N SER A 48 -9.69 0.82 12.48
CA SER A 48 -10.46 2.08 12.44
C SER A 48 -9.59 3.33 12.35
N ARG A 49 -8.33 3.25 12.78
CA ARG A 49 -7.40 4.38 12.74
C ARG A 49 -6.58 4.47 11.45
N HIS A 50 -6.52 3.38 10.71
CA HIS A 50 -5.81 3.27 9.42
C HIS A 50 -6.74 2.66 8.37
N PRO A 51 -7.80 3.37 7.98
CA PRO A 51 -8.89 2.81 7.16
C PRO A 51 -8.43 2.37 5.76
N GLY A 52 -7.38 2.98 5.20
CA GLY A 52 -6.82 2.64 3.88
C GLY A 52 -5.77 1.52 3.91
N SER A 53 -5.38 1.00 5.09
CA SER A 53 -4.30 0.02 5.20
C SER A 53 -4.78 -1.43 5.14
N ALA A 54 -4.74 -2.04 3.96
CA ALA A 54 -5.01 -3.47 3.82
C ALA A 54 -4.03 -4.36 4.60
N PRO A 55 -2.71 -4.08 4.68
CA PRO A 55 -1.80 -4.90 5.47
C PRO A 55 -2.15 -4.97 6.97
N LEU A 56 -2.72 -3.91 7.55
CA LEU A 56 -3.24 -3.95 8.92
C LEU A 56 -4.51 -4.79 9.04
N VAL A 57 -5.41 -4.70 8.07
CA VAL A 57 -6.61 -5.55 8.01
C VAL A 57 -6.21 -7.01 7.88
N TRP A 58 -5.26 -7.32 6.99
CA TRP A 58 -4.71 -8.66 6.79
C TRP A 58 -4.08 -9.23 8.07
N LEU A 59 -3.20 -8.47 8.75
CA LEU A 59 -2.63 -8.86 10.04
C LEU A 59 -3.73 -9.19 11.05
N CYS A 60 -4.68 -8.26 11.26
CA CYS A 60 -5.74 -8.42 12.25
C CYS A 60 -6.65 -9.60 11.91
N ALA A 61 -7.01 -9.80 10.63
CA ALA A 61 -7.83 -10.91 10.19
C ALA A 61 -7.13 -12.27 10.43
N ARG A 62 -5.85 -12.38 10.09
CA ARG A 62 -5.04 -13.59 10.32
C ARG A 62 -4.96 -13.92 11.80
N VAL A 63 -4.63 -12.94 12.64
CA VAL A 63 -4.49 -13.12 14.09
C VAL A 63 -5.81 -13.53 14.75
N LEU A 64 -6.96 -12.97 14.31
CA LEU A 64 -8.27 -13.32 14.85
C LEU A 64 -8.79 -14.67 14.37
N CYS A 65 -8.41 -15.11 13.17
CA CYS A 65 -8.82 -16.39 12.61
C CYS A 65 -7.88 -17.55 12.97
N ALA A 66 -6.73 -17.26 13.56
CA ALA A 66 -5.73 -18.28 13.90
C ALA A 66 -6.12 -19.09 15.14
N GLY A 67 -5.81 -20.39 15.14
CA GLY A 67 -5.91 -21.23 16.33
C GLY A 67 -4.87 -20.89 17.41
N ASP A 68 -3.70 -20.38 17.01
CA ASP A 68 -2.67 -19.81 17.88
C ASP A 68 -2.26 -18.43 17.39
N PRO A 69 -2.85 -17.35 17.93
CA PRO A 69 -2.55 -15.98 17.56
C PRO A 69 -1.07 -15.59 17.73
N ARG A 70 -0.38 -16.21 18.69
CA ARG A 70 1.04 -15.89 18.95
C ARG A 70 1.95 -16.44 17.86
N THR A 71 1.70 -17.63 17.38
CA THR A 71 2.42 -18.22 16.26
C THR A 71 2.13 -17.43 14.99
N GLU A 72 0.85 -17.11 14.73
CA GLU A 72 0.44 -16.34 13.58
C GLU A 72 1.12 -14.96 13.49
N ILE A 73 1.24 -14.25 14.62
CA ILE A 73 1.97 -12.96 14.67
C ILE A 73 3.44 -13.13 14.24
N ARG A 74 4.09 -14.22 14.61
CA ARG A 74 5.48 -14.47 14.19
C ARG A 74 5.57 -14.77 12.70
N ASP A 75 4.63 -15.54 12.18
CA ASP A 75 4.59 -15.91 10.76
C ASP A 75 4.34 -14.66 9.90
N VAL A 76 3.42 -13.79 10.31
CA VAL A 76 3.18 -12.49 9.67
C VAL A 76 4.45 -11.62 9.65
N LEU A 77 5.20 -11.55 10.76
CA LEU A 77 6.43 -10.77 10.82
C LEU A 77 7.51 -11.33 9.89
N VAL A 78 7.61 -12.64 9.76
CA VAL A 78 8.53 -13.28 8.80
C VAL A 78 8.13 -12.99 7.37
N GLU A 79 6.83 -13.11 7.03
CA GLU A 79 6.33 -12.81 5.68
C GLU A 79 6.57 -11.34 5.28
N LEU A 80 6.45 -10.40 6.21
CA LEU A 80 6.75 -8.99 5.97
C LEU A 80 8.26 -8.75 5.75
N ASP A 81 9.12 -9.40 6.55
CA ASP A 81 10.58 -9.28 6.44
C ASP A 81 11.10 -9.92 5.14
N GLU A 82 10.41 -10.94 4.66
CA GLU A 82 10.71 -11.66 3.41
C GLU A 82 10.05 -11.04 2.17
N ASP A 83 9.33 -9.90 2.29
CA ASP A 83 8.71 -9.24 1.15
C ASP A 83 9.77 -8.77 0.15
N ARG A 84 9.71 -9.30 -1.06
CA ARG A 84 10.66 -9.02 -2.14
C ARG A 84 10.12 -8.02 -3.15
N THR A 85 8.96 -7.44 -2.93
CA THR A 85 8.26 -6.61 -3.93
C THR A 85 9.14 -5.49 -4.48
N SER A 86 9.83 -4.73 -3.62
CA SER A 86 10.74 -3.66 -4.04
C SER A 86 11.90 -4.19 -4.91
N ARG A 87 12.45 -5.36 -4.57
CA ARG A 87 13.52 -6.01 -5.35
C ARG A 87 13.00 -6.49 -6.70
N GLU A 88 11.83 -7.13 -6.72
CA GLU A 88 11.20 -7.62 -7.94
C GLU A 88 10.82 -6.46 -8.88
N LEU A 89 10.36 -5.33 -8.33
CA LEU A 89 10.13 -4.12 -9.10
C LEU A 89 11.43 -3.65 -9.77
N ALA A 90 12.49 -3.46 -8.98
CA ALA A 90 13.78 -3.01 -9.51
C ALA A 90 14.32 -3.90 -10.63
N HIS A 91 14.19 -5.24 -10.50
CA HIS A 91 14.60 -6.18 -11.53
C HIS A 91 13.72 -6.16 -12.79
N SER A 92 12.47 -5.74 -12.67
CA SER A 92 11.50 -5.80 -13.77
C SER A 92 11.51 -4.53 -14.64
N LEU A 93 12.02 -3.43 -14.12
CA LEU A 93 12.09 -2.15 -14.84
C LEU A 93 13.08 -2.24 -16.01
N PRO A 94 12.73 -1.72 -17.19
CA PRO A 94 13.66 -1.63 -18.32
C PRO A 94 14.88 -0.77 -17.99
N GLU A 95 15.97 -0.96 -18.74
CA GLU A 95 17.16 -0.11 -18.65
C GLU A 95 16.85 1.29 -19.20
N ASP A 96 17.46 2.32 -18.60
CA ASP A 96 17.36 3.73 -19.01
C ASP A 96 15.91 4.27 -19.12
N ALA A 97 14.95 3.63 -18.43
CA ALA A 97 13.54 4.03 -18.49
C ALA A 97 13.26 5.30 -17.68
N THR A 98 12.36 6.14 -18.21
CA THR A 98 11.73 7.24 -17.47
C THR A 98 10.47 6.73 -16.80
N VAL A 99 10.38 6.85 -15.47
CA VAL A 99 9.23 6.39 -14.69
C VAL A 99 8.52 7.55 -14.00
N VAL A 100 7.19 7.52 -14.00
CA VAL A 100 6.37 8.45 -13.20
C VAL A 100 5.94 7.75 -11.92
N VAL A 101 6.08 8.45 -10.79
CA VAL A 101 5.56 8.05 -9.47
C VAL A 101 4.77 9.19 -8.84
N LEU A 102 3.88 8.89 -7.89
CA LEU A 102 3.05 9.89 -7.20
C LEU A 102 3.36 9.93 -5.70
N GLY A 103 3.61 11.12 -5.17
CA GLY A 103 3.89 11.33 -3.76
C GLY A 103 5.14 10.62 -3.28
N TRP A 104 5.05 9.93 -2.13
CA TRP A 104 6.13 9.13 -1.57
C TRP A 104 5.69 7.68 -1.33
N PRO A 105 5.62 6.85 -2.38
CA PRO A 105 5.27 5.45 -2.23
C PRO A 105 6.39 4.67 -1.54
N GLU A 106 6.03 3.78 -0.62
CA GLU A 106 6.96 3.03 0.22
C GLU A 106 7.82 2.03 -0.60
N LEU A 107 7.16 1.08 -1.25
CA LEU A 107 7.83 -0.02 -1.95
C LEU A 107 8.52 0.44 -3.24
N ILE A 108 7.91 1.39 -3.94
CA ILE A 108 8.51 2.01 -5.12
C ILE A 108 9.73 2.83 -4.69
N GLY A 109 9.60 3.67 -3.65
CA GLY A 109 10.70 4.47 -3.11
C GLY A 109 11.88 3.65 -2.57
N GLU A 110 11.66 2.38 -2.18
CA GLU A 110 12.72 1.44 -1.85
C GLU A 110 13.34 0.75 -3.07
N ALA A 111 12.58 0.62 -4.17
CA ALA A 111 13.05 -0.03 -5.38
C ALA A 111 13.95 0.87 -6.23
N LEU A 112 13.60 2.15 -6.38
CA LEU A 112 14.25 3.11 -7.26
C LEU A 112 15.75 3.28 -6.98
N PRO A 113 16.23 3.44 -5.72
CA PRO A 113 17.66 3.56 -5.43
C PRO A 113 18.51 2.33 -5.78
N ARG A 114 17.87 1.20 -6.08
CA ARG A 114 18.58 -0.01 -6.55
C ARG A 114 18.96 0.06 -8.03
N ARG A 115 18.48 1.11 -8.71
CA ARG A 115 18.67 1.37 -10.13
C ARG A 115 19.23 2.78 -10.30
N GLY A 116 20.45 2.88 -10.78
CA GLY A 116 21.10 4.17 -11.05
C GLY A 116 20.93 4.68 -12.49
N ASP A 117 20.13 3.97 -13.28
CA ASP A 117 19.94 4.21 -14.72
C ASP A 117 18.54 4.78 -15.06
N LEU A 118 17.68 5.00 -14.07
CA LEU A 118 16.31 5.46 -14.28
C LEU A 118 16.19 6.98 -14.18
N GLY A 119 15.40 7.61 -15.06
CA GLY A 119 14.85 8.94 -14.84
C GLY A 119 13.55 8.85 -14.05
N VAL A 120 13.41 9.59 -12.96
CA VAL A 120 12.24 9.53 -12.09
C VAL A 120 11.50 10.87 -12.06
N LEU A 121 10.26 10.89 -12.55
CA LEU A 121 9.37 12.05 -12.47
C LEU A 121 8.42 11.86 -11.29
N VAL A 122 8.62 12.62 -10.23
CA VAL A 122 7.80 12.52 -9.01
C VAL A 122 6.70 13.56 -9.05
N ILE A 123 5.45 13.12 -9.19
CA ILE A 123 4.30 14.04 -9.12
C ILE A 123 4.06 14.39 -7.67
N ASP A 124 4.15 15.70 -7.35
CA ASP A 124 3.89 16.20 -5.99
C ASP A 124 2.40 16.16 -5.66
N VAL A 125 2.03 15.09 -4.98
CA VAL A 125 0.73 14.92 -4.33
C VAL A 125 0.92 14.93 -2.82
N LEU A 126 -0.03 15.49 -2.08
CA LEU A 126 0.01 15.60 -0.62
C LEU A 126 1.24 16.37 -0.08
N SER A 127 1.95 17.12 -0.92
CA SER A 127 3.18 17.83 -0.60
C SER A 127 4.33 16.94 -0.12
N GLU A 128 4.39 15.69 -0.62
CA GLU A 128 5.40 14.70 -0.25
C GLU A 128 6.45 14.47 -1.35
N GLY A 129 6.17 14.89 -2.60
CA GLY A 129 7.03 14.64 -3.77
C GLY A 129 8.45 15.16 -3.59
N SER A 130 8.60 16.41 -3.15
CA SER A 130 9.92 17.03 -2.94
C SER A 130 10.78 16.31 -1.89
N GLY A 131 10.15 15.61 -0.92
CA GLY A 131 10.84 14.78 0.05
C GLY A 131 11.45 13.53 -0.59
N LEU A 132 10.69 12.87 -1.46
CA LEU A 132 11.17 11.70 -2.21
C LEU A 132 12.29 12.08 -3.18
N VAL A 133 12.10 13.17 -3.96
CA VAL A 133 13.13 13.67 -4.90
C VAL A 133 14.45 13.90 -4.18
N ARG A 134 14.43 14.63 -3.05
CA ARG A 134 15.65 14.87 -2.27
C ARG A 134 16.34 13.57 -1.86
N ARG A 135 15.59 12.58 -1.38
CA ARG A 135 16.14 11.28 -1.01
C ARG A 135 16.73 10.54 -2.21
N LEU A 136 16.05 10.55 -3.35
CA LEU A 136 16.54 9.91 -4.57
C LEU A 136 17.84 10.55 -5.06
N LEU A 137 17.94 11.88 -5.03
CA LEU A 137 19.16 12.61 -5.37
C LEU A 137 20.31 12.33 -4.39
N GLU A 138 20.04 12.12 -3.09
CA GLU A 138 21.02 11.69 -2.10
C GLU A 138 21.54 10.26 -2.38
N ASP A 139 20.74 9.43 -3.04
CA ASP A 139 21.07 8.07 -3.47
C ASP A 139 21.60 8.01 -4.94
N ASP A 140 22.05 9.16 -5.50
CA ASP A 140 22.57 9.31 -6.88
C ASP A 140 21.58 8.91 -7.99
N CYS A 141 20.27 8.97 -7.73
CA CYS A 141 19.24 8.75 -8.75
C CYS A 141 18.89 10.07 -9.46
N ASP A 142 18.63 10.00 -10.77
CA ASP A 142 18.10 11.14 -11.54
C ASP A 142 16.60 11.31 -11.24
N ALA A 143 16.22 12.43 -10.59
CA ALA A 143 14.84 12.63 -10.14
C ALA A 143 14.42 14.11 -10.22
N ASP A 144 13.24 14.34 -10.78
CA ASP A 144 12.62 15.66 -10.89
C ASP A 144 11.30 15.77 -10.13
N ASP A 145 11.08 16.90 -9.47
CA ASP A 145 9.82 17.26 -8.80
C ASP A 145 8.87 17.88 -9.81
N VAL A 146 7.73 17.22 -10.04
CA VAL A 146 6.71 17.65 -11.00
C VAL A 146 5.47 18.11 -10.25
N PRO A 147 5.02 19.37 -10.40
CA PRO A 147 3.77 19.81 -9.77
C PRO A 147 2.58 19.01 -10.32
N LEU A 148 1.55 18.80 -9.50
CA LEU A 148 0.35 18.03 -9.89
C LEU A 148 -0.27 18.54 -11.22
N ALA A 149 -0.19 19.83 -11.49
CA ALA A 149 -0.66 20.42 -12.77
C ALA A 149 0.14 19.89 -13.98
N GLY A 150 1.37 19.41 -13.80
CA GLY A 150 2.24 18.83 -14.82
C GLY A 150 2.01 17.35 -15.08
N LEU A 151 1.15 16.67 -14.29
CA LEU A 151 0.92 15.23 -14.36
C LEU A 151 0.68 14.73 -15.79
N GLY A 152 -0.17 15.42 -16.55
CA GLY A 152 -0.50 14.98 -17.92
C GLY A 152 0.70 14.98 -18.85
N ALA A 153 1.59 15.98 -18.76
CA ALA A 153 2.79 16.04 -19.58
C ALA A 153 3.83 14.99 -19.15
N ALA A 154 4.07 14.86 -17.85
CA ALA A 154 5.01 13.89 -17.31
C ALA A 154 4.61 12.46 -17.67
N VAL A 155 3.33 12.10 -17.52
CA VAL A 155 2.82 10.77 -17.87
C VAL A 155 2.95 10.50 -19.38
N ALA A 156 2.69 11.50 -20.22
CA ALA A 156 2.78 11.33 -21.69
C ALA A 156 4.22 11.17 -22.19
N ASP A 157 5.21 11.63 -21.44
CA ASP A 157 6.64 11.56 -21.79
C ASP A 157 7.36 10.38 -21.11
N ALA A 158 6.68 9.66 -20.22
CA ALA A 158 7.26 8.53 -19.50
C ALA A 158 7.15 7.20 -20.24
N ASP A 159 8.06 6.27 -19.92
CA ASP A 159 7.98 4.88 -20.38
C ASP A 159 7.04 4.02 -19.55
N ILE A 160 6.89 4.33 -18.26
CA ILE A 160 6.05 3.57 -17.31
C ILE A 160 5.49 4.48 -16.23
N VAL A 161 4.22 4.27 -15.88
CA VAL A 161 3.64 4.83 -14.66
C VAL A 161 3.64 3.75 -13.57
N LEU A 162 4.22 4.07 -12.43
CA LEU A 162 4.26 3.21 -11.24
C LEU A 162 3.27 3.72 -10.20
N LEU A 163 2.29 2.91 -9.86
CA LEU A 163 1.33 3.20 -8.79
C LEU A 163 1.49 2.19 -7.66
N GLU A 164 1.33 2.63 -6.42
CA GLU A 164 1.38 1.75 -5.26
C GLU A 164 -0.01 1.57 -4.65
N ALA A 165 -0.40 0.32 -4.40
CA ALA A 165 -1.68 0.02 -3.79
C ALA A 165 -1.60 0.06 -2.27
N GLY A 166 -2.44 0.83 -1.61
CA GLY A 166 -2.73 0.71 -0.18
C GLY A 166 -3.56 -0.55 0.13
N ALA A 167 -4.49 -0.87 -0.78
CA ALA A 167 -5.34 -2.05 -0.74
C ALA A 167 -5.80 -2.44 -2.15
N ILE A 168 -5.96 -3.74 -2.42
CA ILE A 168 -6.51 -4.25 -3.68
C ILE A 168 -7.77 -5.07 -3.38
N GLY A 169 -8.86 -4.71 -4.03
CA GLY A 169 -10.10 -5.46 -4.10
C GLY A 169 -10.25 -6.25 -5.39
N PRO A 170 -11.41 -6.87 -5.64
CA PRO A 170 -11.63 -7.71 -6.83
C PRO A 170 -11.61 -6.99 -8.18
N ALA A 171 -11.96 -5.70 -8.21
CA ALA A 171 -12.06 -4.91 -9.44
C ALA A 171 -11.39 -3.53 -9.36
N GLU A 172 -10.97 -3.12 -8.17
CA GLU A 172 -10.48 -1.78 -7.86
C GLU A 172 -9.34 -1.86 -6.84
N PHE A 173 -8.55 -0.80 -6.73
CA PHE A 173 -7.57 -0.65 -5.65
C PHE A 173 -7.66 0.75 -5.02
N LEU A 174 -7.13 0.92 -3.82
CA LEU A 174 -6.87 2.21 -3.20
C LEU A 174 -5.44 2.64 -3.53
N GLY A 175 -5.31 3.79 -4.15
CA GLY A 175 -4.04 4.47 -4.40
C GLY A 175 -4.11 5.90 -3.89
N VAL A 176 -2.97 6.57 -3.80
CA VAL A 176 -2.92 7.99 -3.46
C VAL A 176 -3.73 8.82 -4.46
N SER A 177 -4.38 9.87 -4.00
CA SER A 177 -5.13 10.80 -4.86
C SER A 177 -4.29 11.30 -6.03
N GLY A 178 -4.84 11.28 -7.26
CA GLY A 178 -4.14 11.50 -8.52
C GLY A 178 -3.78 10.22 -9.29
N SER A 179 -3.80 9.05 -8.65
CA SER A 179 -3.48 7.76 -9.28
C SER A 179 -4.43 7.41 -10.43
N ARG A 180 -5.73 7.69 -10.27
CA ARG A 180 -6.72 7.45 -11.32
C ARG A 180 -6.52 8.36 -12.53
N ALA A 181 -6.18 9.63 -12.28
CA ALA A 181 -5.88 10.58 -13.34
C ALA A 181 -4.61 10.17 -14.09
N ALA A 182 -3.54 9.79 -13.38
CA ALA A 182 -2.29 9.29 -13.96
C ALA A 182 -2.54 8.04 -14.84
N ALA A 183 -3.26 7.04 -14.32
CA ALA A 183 -3.59 5.83 -15.06
C ALA A 183 -4.46 6.10 -16.29
N ALA A 184 -5.42 7.02 -16.21
CA ALA A 184 -6.28 7.39 -17.34
C ALA A 184 -5.49 8.11 -18.45
N VAL A 185 -4.59 9.03 -18.08
CA VAL A 185 -3.70 9.71 -19.04
C VAL A 185 -2.74 8.70 -19.67
N ALA A 186 -2.12 7.83 -18.87
CA ALA A 186 -1.23 6.77 -19.36
C ALA A 186 -1.93 5.86 -20.37
N ARG A 187 -3.15 5.40 -20.08
CA ARG A 187 -3.97 4.62 -21.00
C ARG A 187 -4.22 5.34 -22.33
N HIS A 188 -4.51 6.65 -22.28
CA HIS A 188 -4.71 7.47 -23.48
C HIS A 188 -3.41 7.64 -24.26
N ALA A 189 -2.29 7.83 -23.58
CA ALA A 189 -0.97 8.01 -24.19
C ALA A 189 -0.33 6.70 -24.67
N GLY A 190 -0.88 5.54 -24.30
CA GLY A 190 -0.29 4.22 -24.60
C GLY A 190 0.90 3.87 -23.70
N VAL A 191 1.04 4.56 -22.55
CA VAL A 191 2.07 4.30 -21.53
C VAL A 191 1.59 3.21 -20.59
N PRO A 192 2.37 2.14 -20.34
CA PRO A 192 1.96 1.07 -19.45
C PRO A 192 1.90 1.52 -17.99
N VAL A 193 0.90 1.02 -17.27
CA VAL A 193 0.69 1.27 -15.84
C VAL A 193 0.96 0.00 -15.04
N TRP A 194 1.94 0.06 -14.13
CA TRP A 194 2.26 -1.05 -13.24
C TRP A 194 1.83 -0.73 -11.81
N LEU A 195 1.08 -1.64 -11.21
CA LEU A 195 0.62 -1.54 -9.83
C LEU A 195 1.55 -2.34 -8.93
N VAL A 196 2.14 -1.68 -7.95
CA VAL A 196 3.04 -2.29 -6.96
C VAL A 196 2.24 -2.64 -5.71
N ALA A 197 2.29 -3.91 -5.31
CA ALA A 197 1.52 -4.42 -4.19
C ALA A 197 2.30 -5.48 -3.41
N GLY A 198 2.76 -5.12 -2.22
CA GLY A 198 3.45 -6.00 -1.29
C GLY A 198 2.50 -6.96 -0.56
N VAL A 199 3.08 -7.69 0.37
CA VAL A 199 2.37 -8.66 1.22
C VAL A 199 1.18 -8.01 1.94
N GLY A 200 0.05 -8.74 1.99
CA GLY A 200 -1.14 -8.37 2.73
C GLY A 200 -2.01 -7.29 2.08
N ARG A 201 -1.70 -6.84 0.85
CA ARG A 201 -2.46 -5.75 0.19
C ARG A 201 -3.68 -6.24 -0.58
N THR A 202 -3.80 -7.53 -0.90
CA THR A 202 -4.96 -8.07 -1.61
C THR A 202 -6.01 -8.60 -0.65
N LEU A 203 -7.24 -8.09 -0.74
CA LEU A 203 -8.35 -8.40 0.15
C LEU A 203 -9.48 -9.14 -0.60
N PRO A 204 -10.14 -10.11 0.05
CA PRO A 204 -11.37 -10.68 -0.49
C PRO A 204 -12.50 -9.65 -0.42
N GLU A 205 -13.51 -9.77 -1.29
CA GLU A 205 -14.65 -8.84 -1.42
C GLU A 205 -15.25 -8.43 -0.06
N ARG A 206 -15.48 -9.40 0.84
CA ARG A 206 -16.09 -9.16 2.15
C ARG A 206 -15.25 -8.33 3.11
N MET A 207 -13.96 -8.19 2.84
CA MET A 207 -13.04 -7.34 3.60
C MET A 207 -12.77 -6.03 2.86
N TRP A 208 -12.79 -6.06 1.52
CA TRP A 208 -12.59 -4.90 0.66
C TRP A 208 -13.69 -3.86 0.81
N GLN A 209 -14.95 -4.25 0.71
CA GLN A 209 -16.08 -3.30 0.73
C GLN A 209 -16.10 -2.40 1.98
N PRO A 210 -16.04 -2.95 3.22
CA PRO A 210 -16.05 -2.10 4.41
C PRO A 210 -14.75 -1.29 4.59
N LEU A 211 -13.61 -1.75 4.05
CA LEU A 211 -12.38 -0.97 4.05
C LEU A 211 -12.52 0.22 3.12
N ARG A 212 -12.97 -0.01 1.88
CA ARG A 212 -13.20 1.02 0.86
C ARG A 212 -14.15 2.12 1.38
N GLU A 213 -15.29 1.73 1.97
CA GLU A 213 -16.26 2.67 2.54
C GLU A 213 -15.68 3.56 3.65
N ARG A 214 -14.72 3.05 4.41
CA ARG A 214 -14.05 3.80 5.48
C ARG A 214 -12.90 4.67 4.98
N ALA A 215 -12.20 4.23 3.96
CA ALA A 215 -11.07 4.94 3.38
C ALA A 215 -11.52 6.16 2.58
N ILE A 216 -12.63 6.02 1.84
CA ILE A 216 -13.21 7.09 1.04
C ILE A 216 -14.39 7.68 1.81
N GLY A 217 -14.21 8.90 2.31
CA GLY A 217 -15.26 9.64 3.02
C GLY A 217 -16.39 10.11 2.10
N ASP A 218 -17.26 10.96 2.66
CA ASP A 218 -18.41 11.53 1.93
C ASP A 218 -17.99 12.47 0.80
N ASP A 219 -16.79 13.09 0.92
CA ASP A 219 -16.19 13.99 -0.06
C ASP A 219 -14.94 13.35 -0.70
N PRO A 220 -15.09 12.49 -1.74
CA PRO A 220 -13.98 11.73 -2.33
C PRO A 220 -12.83 12.59 -2.88
N TRP A 221 -13.11 13.82 -3.26
CA TRP A 221 -12.10 14.78 -3.76
C TRP A 221 -11.24 15.42 -2.66
N ASP A 222 -11.58 15.21 -1.38
CA ASP A 222 -10.87 15.72 -0.20
C ASP A 222 -10.21 14.57 0.60
N CYS A 223 -10.02 13.41 -0.05
CA CYS A 223 -9.38 12.25 0.55
C CYS A 223 -7.94 12.12 0.06
N ASP A 224 -7.04 11.64 0.93
CA ASP A 224 -5.65 11.34 0.57
C ASP A 224 -5.54 10.14 -0.38
N ASP A 225 -6.48 9.19 -0.26
CA ASP A 225 -6.61 8.01 -1.10
C ASP A 225 -7.80 8.11 -2.04
N GLU A 226 -7.72 7.44 -3.19
CA GLU A 226 -8.82 7.29 -4.12
C GLU A 226 -8.98 5.87 -4.64
N VAL A 227 -10.18 5.55 -5.12
CA VAL A 227 -10.48 4.27 -5.76
C VAL A 227 -10.13 4.32 -7.24
N VAL A 228 -9.29 3.39 -7.67
CA VAL A 228 -8.84 3.27 -9.06
C VAL A 228 -9.27 1.91 -9.63
N PRO A 229 -9.92 1.88 -10.81
CA PRO A 229 -10.29 0.63 -11.49
C PRO A 229 -9.06 -0.18 -11.92
N LEU A 230 -9.08 -1.50 -11.69
CA LEU A 230 -7.98 -2.39 -12.10
C LEU A 230 -7.89 -2.61 -13.60
N ASP A 231 -8.91 -2.24 -14.38
CA ASP A 231 -8.87 -2.29 -15.84
C ASP A 231 -7.94 -1.23 -16.46
N LEU A 232 -7.51 -0.24 -15.66
CA LEU A 232 -6.47 0.72 -16.04
C LEU A 232 -5.04 0.19 -15.83
N ILE A 233 -4.87 -0.99 -15.23
CA ILE A 233 -3.59 -1.57 -14.86
C ILE A 233 -3.18 -2.66 -15.86
N ASP A 234 -1.95 -2.59 -16.35
CA ASP A 234 -1.42 -3.57 -17.31
C ASP A 234 -0.77 -4.76 -16.59
N ARG A 235 -0.15 -4.52 -15.41
CA ARG A 235 0.52 -5.58 -14.64
C ARG A 235 0.59 -5.22 -13.16
N VAL A 236 0.66 -6.26 -12.32
CA VAL A 236 0.89 -6.13 -10.87
C VAL A 236 2.30 -6.64 -10.57
N ILE A 237 3.05 -5.88 -9.78
CA ILE A 237 4.35 -6.29 -9.23
C ILE A 237 4.15 -6.61 -7.76
N GLY A 238 4.37 -7.86 -7.41
CA GLY A 238 4.25 -8.34 -6.03
C GLY A 238 5.50 -9.10 -5.57
N PRO A 239 5.45 -9.79 -4.41
CA PRO A 239 6.58 -10.53 -3.86
C PRO A 239 7.11 -11.66 -4.76
N LYS A 240 6.33 -12.07 -5.76
CA LYS A 240 6.67 -13.12 -6.75
C LYS A 240 7.05 -12.56 -8.11
N GLY A 241 7.26 -11.25 -8.20
CA GLY A 241 7.57 -10.54 -9.44
C GLY A 241 6.33 -10.13 -10.24
N PRO A 242 6.51 -9.82 -11.53
CA PRO A 242 5.46 -9.34 -12.42
C PRO A 242 4.38 -10.40 -12.70
N GLN A 243 3.12 -10.01 -12.59
CA GLN A 243 1.96 -10.87 -12.82
C GLN A 243 0.89 -10.11 -13.64
N SER A 244 0.02 -10.86 -14.34
CA SER A 244 -1.21 -10.26 -14.83
C SER A 244 -2.13 -9.87 -13.65
N VAL A 245 -3.00 -8.89 -13.85
CA VAL A 245 -4.00 -8.51 -12.82
C VAL A 245 -4.83 -9.74 -12.41
N ALA A 246 -5.25 -10.57 -13.37
CA ALA A 246 -6.03 -11.77 -13.12
C ALA A 246 -5.27 -12.80 -12.25
N ASP A 247 -3.96 -12.96 -12.44
CA ASP A 247 -3.14 -13.88 -11.64
C ASP A 247 -2.90 -13.34 -10.22
N ALA A 248 -2.67 -12.05 -10.09
CA ALA A 248 -2.50 -11.38 -8.79
C ALA A 248 -3.76 -11.51 -7.90
N LEU A 249 -4.95 -11.46 -8.52
CA LEU A 249 -6.24 -11.56 -7.82
C LEU A 249 -6.69 -13.01 -7.55
N ARG A 250 -6.01 -14.01 -8.11
CA ARG A 250 -6.43 -15.41 -8.04
C ARG A 250 -6.43 -15.98 -6.62
N ARG A 251 -5.61 -15.45 -5.76
CA ARG A 251 -5.49 -15.84 -4.35
C ARG A 251 -5.29 -14.61 -3.48
N THR A 252 -6.03 -14.58 -2.41
CA THR A 252 -5.81 -13.64 -1.31
C THR A 252 -5.45 -14.44 -0.06
N ASP A 253 -4.40 -14.02 0.64
CA ASP A 253 -3.96 -14.63 1.89
C ASP A 253 -4.66 -14.00 3.10
N CYS A 254 -5.62 -13.09 2.88
CA CYS A 254 -6.41 -12.44 3.92
C CYS A 254 -7.65 -13.28 4.26
N PRO A 255 -7.78 -13.81 5.48
CA PRO A 255 -8.99 -14.47 5.93
C PRO A 255 -10.16 -13.48 6.03
N VAL A 256 -11.40 -14.01 6.00
CA VAL A 256 -12.61 -13.21 6.17
C VAL A 256 -12.94 -13.05 7.65
N ALA A 257 -12.70 -11.86 8.20
CA ALA A 257 -12.94 -11.48 9.60
C ALA A 257 -13.84 -10.23 9.68
N PRO A 258 -15.14 -10.35 9.37
CA PRO A 258 -16.05 -9.19 9.27
C PRO A 258 -16.27 -8.48 10.61
N GLU A 259 -15.95 -9.14 11.71
CA GLU A 259 -15.97 -8.55 13.06
C GLU A 259 -15.03 -7.36 13.20
N LEU A 260 -13.99 -7.24 12.37
CA LEU A 260 -13.08 -6.09 12.36
C LEU A 260 -13.78 -4.77 12.02
N PHE A 261 -14.85 -4.85 11.25
CA PHE A 261 -15.59 -3.69 10.75
C PHE A 261 -16.90 -3.43 11.51
N LYS A 262 -17.25 -4.27 12.47
CA LYS A 262 -18.40 -3.98 13.35
C LYS A 262 -18.08 -2.75 14.21
N GLY A 263 -19.02 -1.80 14.22
CA GLY A 263 -18.89 -0.61 15.08
C GLY A 263 -18.66 -0.99 16.54
N ASP A 264 -17.90 -0.19 17.27
CA ASP A 264 -17.80 -0.34 18.71
C ASP A 264 -19.22 -0.20 19.30
N VAL A 265 -19.70 -1.28 19.89
CA VAL A 265 -20.83 -1.18 20.81
C VAL A 265 -20.27 -0.42 22.01
N LEU A 266 -20.68 0.86 22.15
CA LEU A 266 -20.38 1.72 23.29
C LEU A 266 -20.81 1.06 24.60
#